data_4cb35268343c55f2bc739c4b78e5692d
#
_entry.id   4cb35268343c55f2bc739c4b78e5692d
#
_cell.length_a   1.000
_cell.length_b   1.000
_cell.length_c   1.000
_cell.angle_alpha   90.00
_cell.angle_beta   90.00
_cell.angle_gamma   90.00
#
_symmetry.space_group_name_H-M   'P 1'
#
loop_
_entity.id
_entity.type
_entity.pdbx_description
1 polymer ?
#
loop_
_entity_poly.entity_id
_entity_poly.type
_entity_poly.pdbx_seq_one_letter_code
_entity_poly.pdbx_strand_id
1 'polypeptide(L)'
;MDATFDAHANYEASKRKAGYVARKLAGQQAYDCIGFMSGLEVHQQLLTKEKLFCHCPAGIYNRHDAFDAELIRHMRPTLSELGEYDGTALMEFKTRKEIIYRIKNETACTYEVDDTPPFPINREALDIAIEIALLSRLNIVGEVHITRKQYLDGSIPTGFQRTAIIGVEGQIELKHKKIRLIQLSIEEDSCREISDIGHTRIYKTDRLGMPLIETVTYPDCVNPDEVKEACDYIRFLNRSTAKVRTGIGSGRQDVNVSCKGGTRVEIKGVAHTRWIPELTHNEAFRQWSLLLLRDELKTRIANYQSWRIQSVKITPEDDQMTYPPLAQALARNQPILLVKLPGFKGALSHFTQPGKAFADELSDRLKVIACLEKPNMIHSESLLQELSCNEWKHLSKAINSGTDDALLLIWGPEADMPTALETIEERCRMAFVGCCK
;
A
#
# COMPACT_ATOMS: atom_id res chain seq x y z
N MET A 1 -25.86 -21.74 11.94
CA MET A 1 -24.69 -22.16 11.15
C MET A 1 -24.68 -23.68 11.08
N ASP A 2 -24.74 -24.21 9.88
CA ASP A 2 -24.53 -25.64 9.69
C ASP A 2 -23.18 -26.05 10.23
N ALA A 3 -23.13 -27.17 10.94
CA ALA A 3 -21.90 -27.69 11.60
C ALA A 3 -20.82 -28.15 10.61
N THR A 4 -20.90 -27.77 9.33
CA THR A 4 -20.16 -28.37 8.23
C THR A 4 -19.40 -27.39 7.32
N PHE A 5 -19.36 -26.07 7.61
CA PHE A 5 -18.54 -25.17 6.80
C PHE A 5 -17.06 -25.36 7.14
N ASP A 6 -16.31 -25.88 6.18
CA ASP A 6 -14.87 -26.09 6.28
C ASP A 6 -14.13 -24.94 5.56
N ALA A 7 -13.56 -24.03 6.36
CA ALA A 7 -12.82 -22.86 5.87
C ALA A 7 -11.56 -23.27 5.09
N HIS A 8 -10.87 -24.34 5.50
CA HIS A 8 -9.69 -24.84 4.79
C HIS A 8 -10.07 -25.43 3.43
N ALA A 9 -11.14 -26.23 3.38
CA ALA A 9 -11.63 -26.76 2.13
C ALA A 9 -12.06 -25.65 1.16
N ASN A 10 -12.69 -24.58 1.66
CA ASN A 10 -13.10 -23.41 0.88
C ASN A 10 -11.89 -22.63 0.37
N TYR A 11 -10.88 -22.39 1.21
CA TYR A 11 -9.63 -21.74 0.83
C TYR A 11 -8.93 -22.49 -0.31
N GLU A 12 -8.76 -23.80 -0.19
CA GLU A 12 -8.11 -24.62 -1.20
C GLU A 12 -8.96 -24.76 -2.48
N ALA A 13 -10.29 -24.76 -2.37
CA ALA A 13 -11.19 -24.76 -3.52
C ALA A 13 -11.10 -23.46 -4.32
N SER A 14 -11.14 -22.31 -3.65
CA SER A 14 -11.00 -20.99 -4.28
C SER A 14 -9.62 -20.80 -4.90
N LYS A 15 -8.56 -21.28 -4.25
CA LYS A 15 -7.19 -21.30 -4.79
C LYS A 15 -7.08 -22.12 -6.09
N ARG A 16 -7.68 -23.32 -6.11
CA ARG A 16 -7.74 -24.14 -7.35
C ARG A 16 -8.56 -23.46 -8.44
N LYS A 17 -9.70 -22.84 -8.09
CA LYS A 17 -10.54 -22.08 -9.03
C LYS A 17 -9.79 -20.89 -9.64
N ALA A 18 -8.93 -20.23 -8.88
CA ALA A 18 -8.06 -19.16 -9.38
C ALA A 18 -6.93 -19.69 -10.29
N GLY A 19 -6.73 -20.99 -10.37
CA GLY A 19 -5.61 -21.58 -11.11
C GLY A 19 -4.24 -21.21 -10.56
N TYR A 20 -4.19 -20.90 -9.24
CA TYR A 20 -2.94 -20.50 -8.60
C TYR A 20 -1.93 -21.64 -8.62
N VAL A 21 -0.73 -21.36 -9.11
CA VAL A 21 0.45 -22.21 -9.04
C VAL A 21 1.57 -21.45 -8.32
N ALA A 22 2.39 -22.14 -7.56
CA ALA A 22 3.53 -21.48 -6.89
C ALA A 22 4.46 -20.84 -7.92
N ARG A 23 5.03 -19.67 -7.60
CA ARG A 23 5.89 -18.89 -8.51
C ARG A 23 6.97 -19.73 -9.22
N LYS A 24 7.62 -20.64 -8.49
CA LYS A 24 8.68 -21.51 -9.03
C LYS A 24 8.20 -22.53 -10.09
N LEU A 25 6.90 -22.81 -10.12
CA LEU A 25 6.27 -23.76 -11.05
C LEU A 25 5.50 -23.04 -12.15
N ALA A 26 5.31 -21.73 -12.04
CA ALA A 26 4.55 -20.94 -12.99
C ALA A 26 5.37 -20.68 -14.26
N GLY A 27 4.88 -21.19 -15.39
CA GLY A 27 5.40 -20.87 -16.74
C GLY A 27 4.64 -19.69 -17.35
N GLN A 28 5.07 -19.24 -18.56
CA GLN A 28 4.44 -18.13 -19.28
C GLN A 28 2.93 -18.31 -19.47
N GLN A 29 2.49 -19.53 -19.74
CA GLN A 29 1.07 -19.85 -19.94
C GLN A 29 0.20 -19.45 -18.74
N ALA A 30 0.70 -19.55 -17.50
CA ALA A 30 -0.04 -19.14 -16.30
C ALA A 30 -0.29 -17.62 -16.30
N TYR A 31 0.67 -16.84 -16.77
CA TYR A 31 0.56 -15.39 -16.87
C TYR A 31 -0.30 -14.94 -18.04
N ASP A 32 -0.22 -15.64 -19.17
CA ASP A 32 -1.07 -15.38 -20.34
C ASP A 32 -2.56 -15.60 -20.00
N CYS A 33 -2.87 -16.67 -19.23
CA CYS A 33 -4.23 -16.99 -18.79
C CYS A 33 -4.87 -15.87 -17.98
N ILE A 34 -4.12 -15.27 -17.06
CA ILE A 34 -4.61 -14.17 -16.22
C ILE A 34 -4.38 -12.79 -16.86
N GLY A 35 -3.69 -12.71 -18.00
CA GLY A 35 -3.34 -11.46 -18.65
C GLY A 35 -2.46 -10.57 -17.78
N PHE A 36 -1.36 -11.14 -17.25
CA PHE A 36 -0.39 -10.42 -16.43
C PHE A 36 0.21 -9.23 -17.19
N MET A 37 0.28 -8.09 -16.54
CA MET A 37 0.89 -6.88 -17.05
C MET A 37 1.54 -6.10 -15.92
N SER A 38 2.78 -5.64 -16.11
CA SER A 38 3.52 -4.91 -15.08
C SER A 38 4.43 -3.85 -15.68
N GLY A 39 4.59 -2.77 -14.92
CA GLY A 39 5.56 -1.70 -15.13
C GLY A 39 6.27 -1.34 -13.85
N LEU A 40 7.26 -0.46 -13.93
CA LEU A 40 8.16 -0.10 -12.83
C LEU A 40 8.29 1.41 -12.70
N GLU A 41 8.52 1.86 -11.48
CA GLU A 41 9.06 3.16 -11.13
C GLU A 41 10.33 2.90 -10.31
N VAL A 42 11.49 3.14 -10.91
CA VAL A 42 12.80 2.85 -10.29
C VAL A 42 13.39 4.13 -9.74
N HIS A 43 13.47 4.23 -8.41
CA HIS A 43 14.00 5.37 -7.68
C HIS A 43 15.47 5.15 -7.31
N GLN A 44 16.30 6.18 -7.48
CA GLN A 44 17.71 6.16 -7.13
C GLN A 44 18.18 7.52 -6.62
N GLN A 45 18.74 7.55 -5.41
CA GLN A 45 19.35 8.77 -4.86
C GLN A 45 20.66 9.11 -5.60
N LEU A 46 20.83 10.41 -5.91
CA LEU A 46 22.02 10.93 -6.55
C LEU A 46 23.12 11.23 -5.53
N LEU A 47 24.37 11.11 -5.95
CA LEU A 47 25.55 11.38 -5.12
C LEU A 47 25.94 12.86 -5.26
N THR A 48 25.17 13.74 -4.64
CA THR A 48 25.43 15.17 -4.56
C THR A 48 25.90 15.58 -3.19
N LYS A 49 26.52 16.76 -3.07
CA LYS A 49 26.93 17.35 -1.80
C LYS A 49 25.75 17.98 -1.06
N GLU A 50 24.87 18.62 -1.79
CA GLU A 50 23.72 19.36 -1.27
C GLU A 50 22.41 18.72 -1.74
N LYS A 51 21.33 19.04 -1.06
CA LYS A 51 19.97 18.64 -1.40
C LYS A 51 19.46 19.36 -2.67
N LEU A 52 18.25 18.97 -3.15
CA LEU A 52 17.79 19.38 -4.47
C LEU A 52 17.44 20.86 -4.57
N PHE A 53 16.74 21.43 -3.58
CA PHE A 53 16.27 22.82 -3.56
C PHE A 53 16.68 23.59 -2.31
N CYS A 54 17.70 23.12 -1.58
CA CYS A 54 18.35 23.86 -0.50
C CYS A 54 19.83 23.48 -0.39
N HIS A 55 20.60 24.24 0.39
CA HIS A 55 22.02 24.03 0.60
C HIS A 55 22.35 23.09 1.78
N CYS A 56 21.35 22.44 2.35
CA CYS A 56 21.60 21.44 3.38
C CYS A 56 22.41 20.27 2.83
N PRO A 57 23.33 19.70 3.63
CA PRO A 57 24.16 18.59 3.19
C PRO A 57 23.31 17.35 2.89
N ALA A 58 23.60 16.68 1.77
CA ALA A 58 22.92 15.48 1.35
C ALA A 58 23.65 14.22 1.79
N GLY A 59 22.91 13.19 2.23
CA GLY A 59 23.46 11.86 2.56
C GLY A 59 24.02 11.70 3.95
N ILE A 60 23.76 12.63 4.84
CA ILE A 60 24.01 12.50 6.27
C ILE A 60 22.77 11.95 6.94
N TYR A 61 22.85 10.73 7.46
CA TYR A 61 21.75 10.08 8.15
C TYR A 61 21.98 10.04 9.65
N ASN A 62 21.03 10.59 10.40
CA ASN A 62 21.06 10.51 11.86
C ASN A 62 20.67 9.08 12.32
N ARG A 63 21.66 8.32 12.80
CA ARG A 63 21.46 6.94 13.31
C ARG A 63 20.91 6.91 14.75
N HIS A 64 21.06 7.99 15.50
CA HIS A 64 20.60 8.11 16.88
C HIS A 64 19.18 8.70 16.92
N ASP A 65 18.48 8.49 18.03
CA ASP A 65 17.14 9.06 18.21
C ASP A 65 17.16 10.54 18.65
N ALA A 66 18.38 11.11 18.86
CA ALA A 66 18.51 12.52 19.20
C ALA A 66 18.05 13.44 18.05
N PHE A 67 17.28 14.44 18.37
CA PHE A 67 16.81 15.49 17.46
C PHE A 67 16.97 16.86 18.15
N ASP A 68 16.98 17.92 17.36
CA ASP A 68 17.14 19.29 17.87
C ASP A 68 15.78 20.00 18.00
N ALA A 69 14.80 19.61 17.20
CA ALA A 69 13.44 20.12 17.22
C ALA A 69 12.43 19.06 16.76
N GLU A 70 11.18 19.21 17.20
CA GLU A 70 10.02 18.46 16.68
C GLU A 70 9.02 19.43 16.06
N LEU A 71 8.45 19.04 14.93
CA LEU A 71 7.33 19.69 14.28
C LEU A 71 6.16 18.72 14.25
N ILE A 72 5.00 19.15 14.74
CA ILE A 72 3.77 18.34 14.74
C ILE A 72 2.80 18.90 13.71
N ARG A 73 2.28 18.03 12.85
CA ARG A 73 1.28 18.40 11.83
C ARG A 73 0.14 17.41 11.77
N HIS A 74 -1.04 17.93 11.42
CA HIS A 74 -2.22 17.16 11.04
C HIS A 74 -2.53 17.47 9.57
N MET A 75 -2.50 16.45 8.73
CA MET A 75 -2.82 16.61 7.30
C MET A 75 -4.32 16.79 7.13
N ARG A 76 -4.72 17.77 6.30
CA ARG A 76 -6.12 18.05 5.97
C ARG A 76 -6.32 18.00 4.46
N PRO A 77 -7.36 17.29 3.97
CA PRO A 77 -7.69 17.34 2.56
C PRO A 77 -8.15 18.73 2.18
N THR A 78 -7.72 19.19 1.04
CA THR A 78 -8.20 20.42 0.41
C THR A 78 -9.12 20.08 -0.75
N LEU A 79 -10.12 20.91 -1.00
CA LEU A 79 -10.93 20.81 -2.20
C LEU A 79 -10.07 21.14 -3.43
N SER A 80 -10.24 20.35 -4.49
CA SER A 80 -9.70 20.70 -5.81
C SER A 80 -10.45 21.91 -6.37
N GLU A 81 -9.91 22.50 -7.44
CA GLU A 81 -10.58 23.60 -8.15
C GLU A 81 -11.95 23.19 -8.71
N LEU A 82 -12.18 21.89 -8.91
CA LEU A 82 -13.47 21.32 -9.34
C LEU A 82 -14.45 21.07 -8.18
N GLY A 83 -14.06 21.41 -6.94
CA GLY A 83 -14.90 21.20 -5.76
C GLY A 83 -14.97 19.75 -5.25
N GLU A 84 -14.04 18.90 -5.69
CA GLU A 84 -13.96 17.50 -5.27
C GLU A 84 -12.76 17.29 -4.35
N TYR A 85 -12.89 16.38 -3.38
CA TYR A 85 -11.77 15.92 -2.57
C TYR A 85 -11.07 14.74 -3.25
N ASP A 86 -9.75 14.71 -3.16
CA ASP A 86 -8.99 13.49 -3.49
C ASP A 86 -9.35 12.36 -2.51
N GLY A 87 -9.66 11.17 -3.06
CA GLY A 87 -10.08 10.02 -2.26
C GLY A 87 -8.98 9.52 -1.31
N THR A 88 -7.71 9.62 -1.70
CA THR A 88 -6.56 9.24 -0.88
C THR A 88 -6.40 10.23 0.27
N ALA A 89 -6.57 11.53 0.01
CA ALA A 89 -6.54 12.57 1.02
C ALA A 89 -7.63 12.39 2.08
N LEU A 90 -8.85 12.05 1.65
CA LEU A 90 -9.95 11.73 2.56
C LEU A 90 -9.64 10.50 3.42
N MET A 91 -9.04 9.48 2.83
CA MET A 91 -8.67 8.25 3.55
C MET A 91 -7.61 8.53 4.60
N GLU A 92 -6.54 9.27 4.28
CA GLU A 92 -5.51 9.69 5.25
C GLU A 92 -6.10 10.58 6.35
N PHE A 93 -7.02 11.48 6.01
CA PHE A 93 -7.71 12.32 7.00
C PHE A 93 -8.55 11.49 7.99
N LYS A 94 -9.20 10.42 7.54
CA LYS A 94 -9.97 9.50 8.39
C LYS A 94 -9.10 8.81 9.44
N THR A 95 -7.81 8.62 9.18
CA THR A 95 -6.88 8.02 10.13
C THR A 95 -6.62 8.89 11.35
N ARG A 96 -6.90 10.20 11.28
CA ARG A 96 -6.68 11.19 12.36
C ARG A 96 -5.27 11.14 12.94
N LYS A 97 -4.26 10.86 12.08
CA LYS A 97 -2.87 10.73 12.52
C LYS A 97 -2.26 12.07 12.90
N GLU A 98 -1.59 12.07 14.04
CA GLU A 98 -0.62 13.07 14.43
C GLU A 98 0.73 12.69 13.82
N ILE A 99 1.28 13.60 13.00
CA ILE A 99 2.54 13.38 12.30
C ILE A 99 3.62 14.21 12.97
N ILE A 100 4.64 13.52 13.48
CA ILE A 100 5.75 14.11 14.22
C ILE A 100 7.00 14.02 13.36
N TYR A 101 7.59 15.19 13.04
CA TYR A 101 8.87 15.27 12.32
C TYR A 101 9.98 15.57 13.32
N ARG A 102 10.96 14.68 13.41
CA ARG A 102 12.18 14.87 14.19
C ARG A 102 13.27 15.47 13.32
N ILE A 103 13.67 16.68 13.67
CA ILE A 103 14.54 17.55 12.88
C ILE A 103 15.94 17.57 13.49
N LYS A 104 16.98 17.45 12.65
CA LYS A 104 18.37 17.75 12.96
C LYS A 104 18.80 19.00 12.19
N ASN A 105 19.24 20.04 12.90
CA ASN A 105 19.67 21.31 12.31
C ASN A 105 20.84 21.16 11.33
N GLU A 106 21.68 20.13 11.52
CA GLU A 106 22.78 19.81 10.60
C GLU A 106 22.29 19.47 9.18
N THR A 107 21.10 18.87 9.06
CA THR A 107 20.60 18.29 7.80
C THR A 107 19.28 18.89 7.32
N ALA A 108 18.77 19.92 8.01
CA ALA A 108 17.49 20.53 7.67
C ALA A 108 17.53 22.05 7.84
N CYS A 109 16.72 22.75 7.07
CA CYS A 109 16.54 24.21 7.17
C CYS A 109 15.04 24.56 7.06
N THR A 110 14.73 25.85 7.21
CA THR A 110 13.36 26.39 7.20
C THR A 110 12.63 26.15 5.86
N TYR A 111 13.35 26.07 4.75
CA TYR A 111 12.77 25.67 3.46
C TYR A 111 12.00 24.34 3.53
N GLU A 112 12.52 23.35 4.23
CA GLU A 112 11.94 22.01 4.31
C GLU A 112 10.65 21.96 5.15
N VAL A 113 10.41 22.97 5.96
CA VAL A 113 9.18 23.14 6.74
C VAL A 113 8.22 24.20 6.18
N ASP A 114 8.51 24.71 4.96
CA ASP A 114 7.72 25.68 4.20
C ASP A 114 7.79 27.13 4.71
N ASP A 115 8.84 27.49 5.42
CA ASP A 115 9.01 28.84 5.96
C ASP A 115 9.78 29.79 5.03
N THR A 116 10.45 29.24 4.01
CA THR A 116 11.23 30.02 3.04
C THR A 116 11.04 29.53 1.61
N PRO A 117 11.20 30.41 0.60
CA PRO A 117 11.20 30.01 -0.82
C PRO A 117 12.31 29.01 -1.15
N PRO A 118 12.11 28.14 -2.17
CA PRO A 118 13.14 27.21 -2.64
C PRO A 118 14.34 27.97 -3.24
N PHE A 119 15.51 27.40 -3.10
CA PHE A 119 16.66 27.76 -3.89
C PHE A 119 16.53 27.25 -5.34
N PRO A 120 17.34 27.73 -6.28
CA PRO A 120 17.42 27.14 -7.61
C PRO A 120 17.74 25.64 -7.53
N ILE A 121 17.27 24.87 -8.52
CA ILE A 121 17.53 23.43 -8.58
C ILE A 121 19.05 23.16 -8.53
N ASN A 122 19.45 22.16 -7.76
CA ASN A 122 20.85 21.74 -7.66
C ASN A 122 21.40 21.34 -9.02
N ARG A 123 22.40 22.10 -9.52
CA ARG A 123 22.98 21.93 -10.86
C ARG A 123 23.66 20.60 -11.04
N GLU A 124 24.41 20.13 -10.02
CA GLU A 124 25.07 18.83 -10.04
C GLU A 124 24.04 17.70 -10.20
N ALA A 125 22.93 17.77 -9.47
CA ALA A 125 21.84 16.80 -9.57
C ALA A 125 21.18 16.79 -10.96
N LEU A 126 20.97 17.97 -11.54
CA LEU A 126 20.40 18.11 -12.88
C LEU A 126 21.31 17.51 -13.95
N ASP A 127 22.62 17.79 -13.88
CA ASP A 127 23.61 17.27 -14.84
C ASP A 127 23.68 15.73 -14.77
N ILE A 128 23.63 15.14 -13.57
CA ILE A 128 23.56 13.67 -13.39
C ILE A 128 22.26 13.10 -13.97
N ALA A 129 21.12 13.74 -13.74
CA ALA A 129 19.84 13.29 -14.26
C ALA A 129 19.81 13.30 -15.80
N ILE A 130 20.37 14.34 -16.42
CA ILE A 130 20.52 14.42 -17.89
C ILE A 130 21.41 13.29 -18.42
N GLU A 131 22.54 13.03 -17.78
CA GLU A 131 23.45 11.93 -18.17
C GLU A 131 22.71 10.57 -18.15
N ILE A 132 21.96 10.28 -17.08
CA ILE A 132 21.21 9.03 -16.98
C ILE A 132 20.08 8.96 -18.00
N ALA A 133 19.40 10.10 -18.26
CA ALA A 133 18.37 10.17 -19.28
C ALA A 133 18.91 9.87 -20.69
N LEU A 134 20.10 10.37 -21.02
CA LEU A 134 20.78 10.08 -22.28
C LEU A 134 21.20 8.61 -22.38
N LEU A 135 21.75 8.01 -21.31
CA LEU A 135 22.07 6.58 -21.26
C LEU A 135 20.83 5.69 -21.43
N SER A 136 19.68 6.16 -20.96
CA SER A 136 18.38 5.51 -21.10
C SER A 136 17.69 5.82 -22.43
N ARG A 137 18.37 6.53 -23.35
CA ARG A 137 17.87 6.91 -24.69
C ARG A 137 16.55 7.69 -24.63
N LEU A 138 16.36 8.50 -23.59
CA LEU A 138 15.23 9.40 -23.47
C LEU A 138 15.45 10.68 -24.28
N ASN A 139 14.38 11.25 -24.78
CA ASN A 139 14.41 12.58 -25.40
C ASN A 139 14.46 13.62 -24.29
N ILE A 140 15.52 14.40 -24.23
CA ILE A 140 15.68 15.45 -23.22
C ILE A 140 14.71 16.59 -23.50
N VAL A 141 14.03 17.07 -22.47
CA VAL A 141 13.08 18.19 -22.58
C VAL A 141 13.81 19.50 -22.85
N GLY A 142 13.20 20.38 -23.64
CA GLY A 142 13.79 21.70 -23.95
C GLY A 142 13.74 22.69 -22.80
N GLU A 143 12.76 22.51 -21.88
CA GLU A 143 12.57 23.32 -20.68
C GLU A 143 12.25 22.43 -19.49
N VAL A 144 12.82 22.75 -18.34
CA VAL A 144 12.59 22.03 -17.09
C VAL A 144 11.56 22.78 -16.26
N HIS A 145 10.36 22.23 -16.18
CA HIS A 145 9.28 22.77 -15.36
C HIS A 145 9.21 22.04 -14.03
N ILE A 146 9.24 22.80 -12.92
CA ILE A 146 9.13 22.27 -11.57
C ILE A 146 7.65 22.23 -11.17
N THR A 147 7.12 21.03 -10.96
CA THR A 147 5.75 20.79 -10.53
C THR A 147 5.69 20.45 -9.03
N ARG A 148 4.53 20.61 -8.43
CA ARG A 148 4.23 20.18 -7.05
C ARG A 148 3.31 18.99 -7.07
N LYS A 149 3.87 17.80 -6.86
CA LYS A 149 3.10 16.56 -6.72
C LYS A 149 2.58 16.46 -5.28
N GLN A 150 1.28 16.41 -5.07
CA GLN A 150 0.69 16.32 -3.72
C GLN A 150 1.10 15.04 -3.00
N TYR A 151 1.48 15.18 -1.72
CA TYR A 151 1.81 14.10 -0.80
C TYR A 151 1.04 14.31 0.51
N LEU A 152 -0.01 13.53 0.70
CA LEU A 152 -0.97 13.73 1.79
C LEU A 152 -0.82 12.70 2.92
N ASP A 153 0.12 11.75 2.77
CA ASP A 153 0.48 10.74 3.77
C ASP A 153 1.36 11.29 4.91
N GLY A 154 1.73 12.56 4.82
CA GLY A 154 2.59 13.23 5.79
C GLY A 154 4.08 12.97 5.62
N SER A 155 4.50 12.19 4.62
CA SER A 155 5.93 11.91 4.40
C SER A 155 6.76 13.13 3.98
N ILE A 156 6.10 14.23 3.61
CA ILE A 156 6.71 15.53 3.30
C ILE A 156 6.01 16.63 4.09
N PRO A 157 6.71 17.42 4.95
CA PRO A 157 6.09 18.40 5.81
C PRO A 157 5.29 19.48 5.06
N THR A 158 5.72 19.88 3.87
CA THR A 158 5.03 20.87 3.03
C THR A 158 3.74 20.34 2.38
N GLY A 159 3.51 19.00 2.41
CA GLY A 159 2.35 18.37 1.78
C GLY A 159 2.48 18.17 0.27
N PHE A 160 3.61 18.49 -0.33
CA PHE A 160 3.88 18.28 -1.75
C PHE A 160 5.38 18.00 -1.99
N GLN A 161 5.66 17.30 -3.09
CA GLN A 161 7.01 17.00 -3.58
C GLN A 161 7.26 17.83 -4.84
N ARG A 162 8.39 18.53 -4.90
CA ARG A 162 8.82 19.17 -6.14
C ARG A 162 9.45 18.13 -7.05
N THR A 163 8.94 18.08 -8.28
CA THR A 163 9.34 17.10 -9.29
C THR A 163 9.52 17.82 -10.63
N ALA A 164 10.55 17.45 -11.39
CA ALA A 164 10.79 17.96 -12.71
C ALA A 164 11.11 16.83 -13.69
N ILE A 165 10.43 16.80 -14.84
CA ILE A 165 10.69 15.85 -15.92
C ILE A 165 11.96 16.31 -16.66
N ILE A 166 12.91 15.37 -16.85
CA ILE A 166 14.18 15.61 -17.53
C ILE A 166 14.20 15.01 -18.93
N GLY A 167 13.61 13.83 -19.09
CA GLY A 167 13.54 13.14 -20.38
C GLY A 167 12.27 12.31 -20.49
N VAL A 168 11.80 12.13 -21.74
CA VAL A 168 10.57 11.42 -22.06
C VAL A 168 10.78 10.45 -23.23
N GLU A 169 9.93 9.41 -23.32
CA GLU A 169 9.88 8.49 -24.45
C GLU A 169 11.24 7.86 -24.80
N GLY A 170 11.67 6.92 -23.97
CA GLY A 170 12.89 6.15 -24.18
C GLY A 170 12.65 4.65 -24.28
N GLN A 171 13.73 3.89 -24.31
CA GLN A 171 13.66 2.43 -24.29
C GLN A 171 14.92 1.81 -23.71
N ILE A 172 14.74 0.67 -23.07
CA ILE A 172 15.83 -0.22 -22.65
C ILE A 172 15.71 -1.56 -23.35
N GLU A 173 16.85 -2.25 -23.52
CA GLU A 173 16.91 -3.55 -24.18
C GLU A 173 17.13 -4.65 -23.14
N LEU A 174 16.17 -5.56 -23.02
CA LEU A 174 16.30 -6.79 -22.25
C LEU A 174 16.80 -7.92 -23.18
N LYS A 175 17.08 -9.08 -22.63
CA LYS A 175 17.59 -10.24 -23.40
C LYS A 175 16.73 -10.60 -24.60
N HIS A 176 15.39 -10.51 -24.45
CA HIS A 176 14.45 -11.01 -25.47
C HIS A 176 13.47 -9.97 -25.99
N LYS A 177 13.45 -8.77 -25.42
CA LYS A 177 12.53 -7.70 -25.82
C LYS A 177 13.04 -6.33 -25.43
N LYS A 178 12.38 -5.31 -25.93
CA LYS A 178 12.56 -3.91 -25.51
C LYS A 178 11.44 -3.51 -24.57
N ILE A 179 11.78 -2.73 -23.55
CA ILE A 179 10.84 -2.10 -22.64
C ILE A 179 10.88 -0.59 -22.90
N ARG A 180 9.72 -0.01 -23.12
CA ARG A 180 9.60 1.44 -23.32
C ARG A 180 9.65 2.16 -21.98
N LEU A 181 10.25 3.33 -21.98
CA LEU A 181 10.28 4.25 -20.85
C LEU A 181 9.34 5.41 -21.13
N ILE A 182 8.52 5.75 -20.14
CA ILE A 182 7.62 6.92 -20.21
C ILE A 182 8.45 8.17 -19.98
N GLN A 183 9.18 8.21 -18.86
CA GLN A 183 9.95 9.38 -18.46
C GLN A 183 11.05 9.04 -17.46
N LEU A 184 11.97 9.97 -17.31
CA LEU A 184 12.84 10.12 -16.15
C LEU A 184 12.59 11.51 -15.56
N SER A 185 12.30 11.54 -14.27
CA SER A 185 12.16 12.78 -13.49
C SER A 185 13.22 12.87 -12.41
N ILE A 186 13.49 14.10 -11.97
CA ILE A 186 14.24 14.41 -10.75
C ILE A 186 13.27 14.98 -9.73
N GLU A 187 13.40 14.52 -8.48
CA GLU A 187 12.48 14.88 -7.42
C GLU A 187 13.14 14.93 -6.05
N GLU A 188 12.46 15.52 -5.08
CA GLU A 188 12.87 15.52 -3.67
C GLU A 188 12.52 14.18 -3.02
N ASP A 189 13.47 13.53 -2.34
CA ASP A 189 13.13 12.36 -1.51
C ASP A 189 12.30 12.80 -0.29
N SER A 190 11.46 11.90 0.20
CA SER A 190 10.60 12.12 1.36
C SER A 190 11.31 11.88 2.67
N CYS A 191 10.68 12.25 3.79
CA CYS A 191 11.15 11.91 5.13
C CYS A 191 11.26 10.40 5.32
N ARG A 192 12.11 10.00 6.25
CA ARG A 192 12.29 8.61 6.63
C ARG A 192 11.38 8.26 7.80
N GLU A 193 10.39 7.40 7.56
CA GLU A 193 9.52 6.88 8.60
C GLU A 193 10.30 6.05 9.62
N ILE A 194 10.04 6.26 10.91
CA ILE A 194 10.65 5.52 12.02
C ILE A 194 9.60 4.70 12.76
N SER A 195 8.37 5.19 12.85
CA SER A 195 7.29 4.54 13.58
C SER A 195 5.95 4.95 13.01
N ASP A 196 5.03 3.99 12.92
CA ASP A 196 3.62 4.19 12.60
C ASP A 196 2.78 3.25 13.48
N ILE A 197 2.34 3.76 14.65
CA ILE A 197 1.61 2.98 15.66
C ILE A 197 0.37 3.77 16.08
N GLY A 198 -0.80 3.16 15.93
CA GLY A 198 -2.07 3.80 16.23
C GLY A 198 -2.23 5.11 15.45
N HIS A 199 -2.53 6.19 16.15
CA HIS A 199 -2.71 7.52 15.56
C HIS A 199 -1.43 8.37 15.53
N THR A 200 -0.25 7.80 15.79
CA THR A 200 1.01 8.55 15.80
C THR A 200 1.97 8.01 14.74
N ARG A 201 2.43 8.89 13.85
CA ARG A 201 3.45 8.57 12.84
C ARG A 201 4.65 9.49 13.03
N ILE A 202 5.84 8.91 13.11
CA ILE A 202 7.08 9.65 13.38
C ILE A 202 8.03 9.54 12.18
N TYR A 203 8.49 10.69 11.71
CA TYR A 203 9.46 10.82 10.63
C TYR A 203 10.75 11.48 11.10
N LYS A 204 11.88 11.17 10.41
CA LYS A 204 13.12 11.95 10.45
C LYS A 204 13.32 12.70 9.13
N THR A 205 13.77 13.95 9.22
CA THR A 205 13.94 14.84 8.07
C THR A 205 15.31 14.69 7.38
N ASP A 206 16.18 13.82 7.87
CA ASP A 206 17.54 13.64 7.35
C ASP A 206 17.60 13.23 5.87
N ARG A 207 16.59 12.54 5.37
CA ARG A 207 16.46 12.14 3.96
C ARG A 207 15.65 13.13 3.12
N LEU A 208 14.82 13.95 3.74
CA LEU A 208 13.95 14.90 3.05
C LEU A 208 14.76 15.82 2.13
N GLY A 209 14.26 16.04 0.91
CA GLY A 209 14.88 16.94 -0.05
C GLY A 209 16.13 16.40 -0.75
N MET A 210 16.55 15.15 -0.47
CA MET A 210 17.64 14.51 -1.19
C MET A 210 17.30 14.41 -2.68
N PRO A 211 18.26 14.69 -3.60
CA PRO A 211 18.03 14.49 -5.02
C PRO A 211 17.79 13.02 -5.34
N LEU A 212 16.65 12.74 -5.93
CA LEU A 212 16.19 11.42 -6.31
C LEU A 212 15.81 11.44 -7.80
N ILE A 213 16.24 10.45 -8.58
CA ILE A 213 15.68 10.23 -9.91
C ILE A 213 14.65 9.11 -9.84
N GLU A 214 13.61 9.26 -10.65
CA GLU A 214 12.56 8.27 -10.87
C GLU A 214 12.51 7.95 -12.37
N THR A 215 12.76 6.68 -12.72
CA THR A 215 12.61 6.18 -14.09
C THR A 215 11.34 5.36 -14.18
N VAL A 216 10.40 5.77 -15.03
CA VAL A 216 9.07 5.16 -15.18
C VAL A 216 9.00 4.40 -16.49
N THR A 217 8.57 3.13 -16.44
CA THR A 217 8.38 2.29 -17.63
C THR A 217 6.91 2.22 -18.06
N TYR A 218 6.66 1.93 -19.34
CA TYR A 218 5.37 1.39 -19.77
C TYR A 218 5.14 0.00 -19.16
N PRO A 219 3.89 -0.48 -19.09
CA PRO A 219 3.57 -1.81 -18.54
C PRO A 219 3.84 -2.94 -19.56
N ASP A 220 5.04 -2.95 -20.13
CA ASP A 220 5.44 -3.86 -21.20
C ASP A 220 5.88 -5.24 -20.70
N CYS A 221 6.06 -5.44 -19.38
CA CYS A 221 6.44 -6.71 -18.80
C CYS A 221 5.23 -7.65 -18.70
N VAL A 222 5.34 -8.86 -19.27
CA VAL A 222 4.27 -9.86 -19.34
C VAL A 222 4.50 -11.07 -18.44
N ASN A 223 5.57 -11.06 -17.66
CA ASN A 223 5.85 -12.02 -16.59
C ASN A 223 6.75 -11.41 -15.52
N PRO A 224 6.80 -11.98 -14.32
CA PRO A 224 7.57 -11.48 -13.21
C PRO A 224 9.09 -11.40 -13.40
N ASP A 225 9.66 -12.27 -14.24
CA ASP A 225 11.10 -12.29 -14.49
C ASP A 225 11.54 -11.11 -15.36
N GLU A 226 10.71 -10.73 -16.34
CA GLU A 226 10.93 -9.52 -17.13
C GLU A 226 10.89 -8.25 -16.26
N VAL A 227 10.00 -8.19 -15.27
CA VAL A 227 9.93 -7.07 -14.33
C VAL A 227 11.24 -6.93 -13.55
N LYS A 228 11.76 -8.05 -13.03
CA LYS A 228 13.04 -8.08 -12.34
C LYS A 228 14.19 -7.69 -13.26
N GLU A 229 14.25 -8.25 -14.47
CA GLU A 229 15.30 -7.95 -15.43
C GLU A 229 15.33 -6.46 -15.81
N ALA A 230 14.14 -5.87 -16.08
CA ALA A 230 14.02 -4.45 -16.39
C ALA A 230 14.49 -3.57 -15.20
N CYS A 231 14.10 -3.93 -13.98
CA CYS A 231 14.54 -3.25 -12.79
C CYS A 231 16.07 -3.31 -12.60
N ASP A 232 16.65 -4.50 -12.73
CA ASP A 232 18.10 -4.70 -12.59
C ASP A 232 18.87 -3.94 -13.67
N TYR A 233 18.36 -3.86 -14.89
CA TYR A 233 18.98 -3.12 -15.99
C TYR A 233 18.94 -1.60 -15.76
N ILE A 234 17.80 -1.03 -15.36
CA ILE A 234 17.70 0.40 -15.04
C ILE A 234 18.65 0.75 -13.89
N ARG A 235 18.70 -0.08 -12.84
CA ARG A 235 19.65 0.10 -11.73
C ARG A 235 21.10 0.00 -12.17
N PHE A 236 21.41 -0.86 -13.12
CA PHE A 236 22.73 -0.96 -13.72
C PHE A 236 23.10 0.32 -14.46
N LEU A 237 22.21 0.86 -15.30
CA LEU A 237 22.42 2.14 -15.98
C LEU A 237 22.69 3.28 -14.99
N ASN A 238 21.88 3.40 -13.95
CA ASN A 238 22.07 4.43 -12.92
C ASN A 238 23.45 4.32 -12.27
N ARG A 239 23.87 3.12 -11.92
CA ARG A 239 25.16 2.87 -11.25
C ARG A 239 26.38 3.02 -12.17
N SER A 240 26.21 2.81 -13.48
CA SER A 240 27.30 2.94 -14.47
C SER A 240 27.89 4.34 -14.52
N THR A 241 27.13 5.36 -14.13
CA THR A 241 27.60 6.74 -14.02
C THR A 241 28.60 6.97 -12.87
N ALA A 242 28.62 6.05 -11.87
CA ALA A 242 29.34 6.23 -10.60
C ALA A 242 28.91 7.48 -9.79
N LYS A 243 27.80 8.12 -10.17
CA LYS A 243 27.29 9.38 -9.58
C LYS A 243 26.00 9.17 -8.77
N VAL A 244 25.68 7.93 -8.40
CA VAL A 244 24.52 7.61 -7.56
C VAL A 244 24.96 7.02 -6.23
N ARG A 245 24.13 7.22 -5.21
CA ARG A 245 24.39 6.64 -3.88
C ARG A 245 24.17 5.13 -3.92
N THR A 246 24.96 4.44 -3.09
CA THR A 246 24.87 2.99 -2.91
C THR A 246 24.61 2.65 -1.45
N GLY A 247 24.14 1.43 -1.19
CA GLY A 247 23.83 0.96 0.16
C GLY A 247 22.33 0.86 0.44
N ILE A 248 22.00 0.52 1.69
CA ILE A 248 20.61 0.32 2.14
C ILE A 248 19.87 1.66 2.10
N GLY A 249 18.71 1.69 1.44
CA GLY A 249 17.84 2.87 1.35
C GLY A 249 18.20 3.86 0.23
N SER A 250 19.31 3.66 -0.51
CA SER A 250 19.69 4.55 -1.61
C SER A 250 18.88 4.36 -2.89
N GLY A 251 18.20 3.24 -3.02
CA GLY A 251 17.31 2.94 -4.15
C GLY A 251 16.17 2.06 -3.72
N ARG A 252 14.98 2.32 -4.25
CA ARG A 252 13.75 1.55 -4.06
C ARG A 252 13.01 1.46 -5.38
N GLN A 253 12.08 0.56 -5.47
CA GLN A 253 11.24 0.40 -6.65
C GLN A 253 9.79 0.38 -6.23
N ASP A 254 8.96 1.05 -7.02
CA ASP A 254 7.52 0.90 -6.97
C ASP A 254 7.11 0.06 -8.18
N VAL A 255 6.36 -1.00 -7.93
CA VAL A 255 6.04 -2.01 -8.95
C VAL A 255 4.56 -2.01 -9.22
N ASN A 256 4.19 -1.68 -10.46
CA ASN A 256 2.82 -1.64 -10.91
C ASN A 256 2.42 -3.00 -11.51
N VAL A 257 1.33 -3.59 -11.02
CA VAL A 257 0.84 -4.90 -11.47
C VAL A 257 -0.64 -4.83 -11.78
N SER A 258 -1.06 -5.48 -12.85
CA SER A 258 -2.46 -5.72 -13.18
C SER A 258 -2.66 -7.08 -13.83
N CYS A 259 -3.91 -7.55 -13.80
CA CYS A 259 -4.37 -8.71 -14.57
C CYS A 259 -5.55 -8.31 -15.46
N LYS A 260 -5.96 -9.20 -16.37
CA LYS A 260 -7.12 -8.97 -17.24
C LYS A 260 -8.40 -8.71 -16.44
N GLY A 261 -8.99 -7.53 -16.63
CA GLY A 261 -10.19 -7.10 -15.90
C GLY A 261 -9.91 -6.55 -14.50
N GLY A 262 -8.66 -6.57 -14.06
CA GLY A 262 -8.21 -5.93 -12.82
C GLY A 262 -7.87 -4.44 -13.02
N THR A 263 -7.38 -3.82 -11.97
CA THR A 263 -6.89 -2.44 -11.96
C THR A 263 -5.40 -2.41 -11.66
N ARG A 264 -4.72 -1.34 -12.04
CA ARG A 264 -3.33 -1.13 -11.65
C ARG A 264 -3.23 -1.05 -10.12
N VAL A 265 -2.45 -1.93 -9.53
CA VAL A 265 -2.04 -1.87 -8.13
C VAL A 265 -0.55 -1.58 -8.09
N GLU A 266 -0.16 -0.62 -7.27
CA GLU A 266 1.21 -0.22 -7.06
C GLU A 266 1.73 -0.78 -5.73
N ILE A 267 2.79 -1.59 -5.81
CA ILE A 267 3.51 -2.12 -4.65
C ILE A 267 4.67 -1.18 -4.37
N LYS A 268 4.50 -0.32 -3.34
CA LYS A 268 5.49 0.72 -3.02
C LYS A 268 6.68 0.21 -2.21
N GLY A 269 7.83 0.83 -2.43
CA GLY A 269 8.99 0.73 -1.57
C GLY A 269 9.69 -0.62 -1.59
N VAL A 270 9.65 -1.37 -2.70
CA VAL A 270 10.35 -2.64 -2.82
C VAL A 270 11.87 -2.40 -2.75
N ALA A 271 12.50 -2.77 -1.64
CA ALA A 271 13.91 -2.51 -1.37
C ALA A 271 14.87 -3.46 -2.11
N HIS A 272 14.46 -4.69 -2.37
CA HIS A 272 15.30 -5.70 -2.99
C HIS A 272 14.67 -6.26 -4.26
N THR A 273 15.39 -6.16 -5.38
CA THR A 273 14.90 -6.64 -6.70
C THR A 273 14.60 -8.14 -6.72
N ARG A 274 15.26 -8.94 -5.87
CA ARG A 274 14.98 -10.37 -5.72
C ARG A 274 13.55 -10.70 -5.27
N TRP A 275 12.84 -9.76 -4.65
CA TRP A 275 11.46 -9.94 -4.19
C TRP A 275 10.45 -9.65 -5.29
N ILE A 276 10.84 -8.89 -6.33
CA ILE A 276 9.94 -8.47 -7.40
C ILE A 276 9.18 -9.65 -8.03
N PRO A 277 9.83 -10.78 -8.39
CA PRO A 277 9.10 -11.87 -9.03
C PRO A 277 8.00 -12.47 -8.16
N GLU A 278 8.25 -12.66 -6.86
CA GLU A 278 7.26 -13.21 -5.94
C GLU A 278 6.13 -12.22 -5.66
N LEU A 279 6.47 -10.94 -5.45
CA LEU A 279 5.50 -9.89 -5.20
C LEU A 279 4.54 -9.69 -6.37
N THR A 280 5.07 -9.58 -7.60
CA THR A 280 4.26 -9.36 -8.80
C THR A 280 3.41 -10.57 -9.17
N HIS A 281 3.96 -11.78 -8.98
CA HIS A 281 3.23 -13.02 -9.15
C HIS A 281 2.02 -13.09 -8.21
N ASN A 282 2.25 -12.92 -6.91
CA ASN A 282 1.20 -13.03 -5.91
C ASN A 282 0.15 -11.92 -6.08
N GLU A 283 0.57 -10.70 -6.43
CA GLU A 283 -0.37 -9.59 -6.66
C GLU A 283 -1.27 -9.84 -7.87
N ALA A 284 -0.73 -10.33 -8.98
CA ALA A 284 -1.53 -10.64 -10.16
C ALA A 284 -2.59 -11.72 -9.87
N PHE A 285 -2.20 -12.78 -9.17
CA PHE A 285 -3.14 -13.84 -8.75
C PHE A 285 -4.11 -13.38 -7.68
N ARG A 286 -3.70 -12.46 -6.78
CA ARG A 286 -4.62 -11.84 -5.82
C ARG A 286 -5.73 -11.08 -6.54
N GLN A 287 -5.40 -10.24 -7.51
CA GLN A 287 -6.38 -9.51 -8.29
C GLN A 287 -7.32 -10.47 -9.04
N TRP A 288 -6.76 -11.47 -9.69
CA TRP A 288 -7.55 -12.48 -10.40
C TRP A 288 -8.52 -13.21 -9.48
N SER A 289 -8.06 -13.64 -8.31
CA SER A 289 -8.89 -14.30 -7.29
C SER A 289 -10.01 -13.39 -6.76
N LEU A 290 -9.73 -12.09 -6.56
CA LEU A 290 -10.74 -11.11 -6.16
C LEU A 290 -11.80 -10.88 -7.25
N LEU A 291 -11.45 -10.97 -8.52
CA LEU A 291 -12.42 -10.92 -9.63
C LEU A 291 -13.36 -12.14 -9.60
N LEU A 292 -12.84 -13.32 -9.29
CA LEU A 292 -13.67 -14.52 -9.11
C LEU A 292 -14.60 -14.40 -7.92
N LEU A 293 -14.12 -13.86 -6.79
CA LEU A 293 -14.95 -13.57 -5.62
C LEU A 293 -16.05 -12.55 -5.94
N ARG A 294 -15.72 -11.48 -6.69
CA ARG A 294 -16.69 -10.50 -7.18
C ARG A 294 -17.85 -11.16 -7.92
N ASP A 295 -17.52 -12.02 -8.88
CA ASP A 295 -18.51 -12.67 -9.74
C ASP A 295 -19.40 -13.61 -8.92
N GLU A 296 -18.83 -14.29 -7.95
CA GLU A 296 -19.56 -15.15 -7.01
C GLU A 296 -20.50 -14.35 -6.11
N LEU A 297 -20.02 -13.26 -5.51
CA LEU A 297 -20.86 -12.39 -4.65
C LEU A 297 -22.00 -11.74 -5.44
N LYS A 298 -21.77 -11.29 -6.66
CA LYS A 298 -22.82 -10.73 -7.53
C LYS A 298 -23.91 -11.74 -7.90
N THR A 299 -23.56 -13.00 -8.03
CA THR A 299 -24.54 -14.07 -8.29
C THR A 299 -25.43 -14.30 -7.08
N ARG A 300 -24.91 -14.18 -5.85
CA ARG A 300 -25.65 -14.39 -4.61
C ARG A 300 -26.46 -13.16 -4.17
N ILE A 301 -25.94 -11.97 -4.41
CA ILE A 301 -26.47 -10.70 -3.89
C ILE A 301 -26.89 -9.81 -5.06
N ALA A 302 -28.14 -9.96 -5.48
CA ALA A 302 -28.68 -9.25 -6.65
C ALA A 302 -28.66 -7.72 -6.49
N ASN A 303 -28.95 -7.21 -5.28
CA ASN A 303 -28.99 -5.77 -5.00
C ASN A 303 -27.80 -5.33 -4.13
N TYR A 304 -26.58 -5.50 -4.65
CA TYR A 304 -25.34 -5.14 -3.94
C TYR A 304 -25.15 -3.62 -3.75
N GLN A 305 -25.88 -2.78 -4.48
CA GLN A 305 -25.78 -1.32 -4.33
C GLN A 305 -26.34 -0.84 -2.98
N SER A 306 -27.39 -1.51 -2.48
CA SER A 306 -28.00 -1.22 -1.18
C SER A 306 -27.44 -2.11 -0.05
N TRP A 307 -26.44 -2.93 -0.34
CA TRP A 307 -25.83 -3.83 0.65
C TRP A 307 -25.19 -3.05 1.79
N ARG A 308 -25.45 -3.49 3.03
CA ARG A 308 -24.92 -2.90 4.27
C ARG A 308 -24.56 -3.99 5.25
N ILE A 309 -23.59 -3.69 6.10
CA ILE A 309 -23.31 -4.49 7.30
C ILE A 309 -24.40 -4.28 8.36
N GLN A 310 -24.44 -5.20 9.33
CA GLN A 310 -25.19 -5.02 10.57
C GLN A 310 -24.22 -5.24 11.71
N SER A 311 -24.36 -4.48 12.80
CA SER A 311 -23.46 -4.61 13.96
C SER A 311 -24.22 -4.49 15.27
N VAL A 312 -23.73 -5.17 16.30
CA VAL A 312 -24.23 -5.09 17.67
C VAL A 312 -23.03 -5.10 18.63
N LYS A 313 -23.12 -4.32 19.70
CA LYS A 313 -22.13 -4.32 20.77
C LYS A 313 -22.34 -5.54 21.63
N ILE A 314 -21.26 -6.28 21.91
CA ILE A 314 -21.27 -7.40 22.83
C ILE A 314 -21.07 -6.87 24.24
N THR A 315 -21.95 -7.28 25.18
CA THR A 315 -21.84 -6.93 26.60
C THR A 315 -20.98 -7.96 27.34
N PRO A 316 -20.30 -7.58 28.43
CA PRO A 316 -19.49 -8.52 29.22
C PRO A 316 -20.24 -9.72 29.81
N GLU A 317 -21.57 -9.68 29.87
CA GLU A 317 -22.41 -10.78 30.35
C GLU A 317 -22.52 -11.94 29.34
N ASP A 318 -22.13 -11.71 28.07
CA ASP A 318 -22.06 -12.71 27.00
C ASP A 318 -20.78 -13.57 27.08
N ASP A 319 -20.19 -13.74 28.21
CA ASP A 319 -18.80 -13.88 28.59
C ASP A 319 -18.25 -15.32 28.52
N GLN A 320 -18.52 -16.04 27.47
CA GLN A 320 -17.87 -17.33 27.22
C GLN A 320 -16.78 -17.27 26.15
N MET A 321 -16.21 -16.07 25.90
CA MET A 321 -15.22 -15.89 24.83
C MET A 321 -13.82 -16.26 25.33
N THR A 322 -13.29 -17.36 24.80
CA THR A 322 -12.01 -17.93 25.24
C THR A 322 -10.78 -17.29 24.59
N TYR A 323 -10.95 -16.48 23.56
CA TYR A 323 -9.83 -15.88 22.82
C TYR A 323 -9.14 -14.75 23.61
N PRO A 324 -7.83 -14.90 23.97
CA PRO A 324 -7.16 -13.98 24.88
C PRO A 324 -7.19 -12.48 24.50
N PRO A 325 -7.07 -12.08 23.20
CA PRO A 325 -7.17 -10.69 22.83
C PRO A 325 -8.52 -10.03 23.13
N LEU A 326 -9.63 -10.79 23.09
CA LEU A 326 -10.96 -10.30 23.50
C LEU A 326 -11.02 -10.05 25.01
N ALA A 327 -10.49 -10.96 25.82
CA ALA A 327 -10.38 -10.77 27.27
C ALA A 327 -9.52 -9.55 27.62
N GLN A 328 -8.43 -9.30 26.90
CA GLN A 328 -7.60 -8.10 27.07
C GLN A 328 -8.35 -6.82 26.67
N ALA A 329 -9.15 -6.86 25.62
CA ALA A 329 -9.96 -5.72 25.20
C ALA A 329 -11.00 -5.35 26.28
N LEU A 330 -11.69 -6.35 26.85
CA LEU A 330 -12.62 -6.16 27.97
C LEU A 330 -11.91 -5.58 29.21
N ALA A 331 -10.75 -6.11 29.57
CA ALA A 331 -9.96 -5.61 30.70
C ALA A 331 -9.53 -4.13 30.52
N ARG A 332 -9.44 -3.66 29.26
CA ARG A 332 -9.15 -2.25 28.90
C ARG A 332 -10.42 -1.41 28.71
N ASN A 333 -11.60 -1.94 29.02
CA ASN A 333 -12.90 -1.32 28.75
C ASN A 333 -13.10 -0.95 27.28
N GLN A 334 -12.51 -1.69 26.37
CA GLN A 334 -12.71 -1.49 24.94
C GLN A 334 -13.98 -2.21 24.47
N PRO A 335 -14.83 -1.57 23.64
CA PRO A 335 -15.97 -2.24 23.06
C PRO A 335 -15.57 -3.39 22.14
N ILE A 336 -16.39 -4.43 22.15
CA ILE A 336 -16.33 -5.52 21.19
C ILE A 336 -17.61 -5.44 20.35
N LEU A 337 -17.45 -5.38 19.03
CA LEU A 337 -18.56 -5.33 18.10
C LEU A 337 -18.63 -6.62 17.30
N LEU A 338 -19.81 -7.24 17.31
CA LEU A 338 -20.17 -8.32 16.41
C LEU A 338 -20.73 -7.71 15.12
N VAL A 339 -20.13 -8.07 13.98
CA VAL A 339 -20.51 -7.56 12.67
C VAL A 339 -20.98 -8.73 11.80
N LYS A 340 -22.17 -8.55 11.18
CA LYS A 340 -22.75 -9.48 10.22
C LYS A 340 -22.55 -8.95 8.81
N LEU A 341 -22.05 -9.80 7.93
CA LEU A 341 -21.87 -9.58 6.50
C LEU A 341 -22.92 -10.41 5.74
N PRO A 342 -24.06 -9.83 5.38
CA PRO A 342 -25.13 -10.57 4.71
C PRO A 342 -24.69 -11.16 3.37
N GLY A 343 -24.90 -12.48 3.18
CA GLY A 343 -24.56 -13.20 1.96
C GLY A 343 -23.07 -13.44 1.69
N PHE A 344 -22.19 -13.20 2.69
CA PHE A 344 -20.72 -13.32 2.52
C PHE A 344 -20.18 -14.69 2.96
N LYS A 345 -21.00 -15.71 3.18
CA LYS A 345 -20.52 -17.05 3.51
C LYS A 345 -19.50 -17.54 2.47
N GLY A 346 -18.35 -18.00 2.91
CA GLY A 346 -17.23 -18.46 2.09
C GLY A 346 -16.37 -17.33 1.53
N ALA A 347 -16.76 -16.06 1.71
CA ALA A 347 -15.96 -14.94 1.23
C ALA A 347 -14.75 -14.66 2.14
N LEU A 348 -14.90 -14.76 3.45
CA LEU A 348 -13.82 -14.42 4.39
C LEU A 348 -12.65 -15.39 4.30
N SER A 349 -12.90 -16.68 4.03
CA SER A 349 -11.89 -17.70 3.79
C SER A 349 -11.50 -17.88 2.31
N HIS A 350 -11.99 -17.01 1.41
CA HIS A 350 -11.61 -17.03 0.00
C HIS A 350 -10.13 -16.70 -0.18
N PHE A 351 -9.40 -17.55 -0.91
CA PHE A 351 -7.98 -17.38 -1.21
C PHE A 351 -7.71 -16.04 -1.89
N THR A 352 -6.72 -15.30 -1.42
CA THR A 352 -6.22 -14.11 -2.08
C THR A 352 -4.75 -14.27 -2.49
N GLN A 353 -3.92 -14.78 -1.60
CA GLN A 353 -2.53 -15.09 -1.86
C GLN A 353 -2.05 -16.15 -0.85
N PRO A 354 -0.87 -16.79 -1.06
CA PRO A 354 -0.38 -17.83 -0.14
C PRO A 354 -0.41 -17.39 1.32
N GLY A 355 -1.12 -18.16 2.15
CA GLY A 355 -1.26 -17.89 3.57
C GLY A 355 -2.19 -16.73 3.92
N LYS A 356 -2.93 -16.15 2.96
CA LYS A 356 -3.89 -15.08 3.19
C LYS A 356 -5.21 -15.33 2.48
N ALA A 357 -6.29 -14.93 3.14
CA ALA A 357 -7.65 -14.94 2.64
C ALA A 357 -8.22 -13.51 2.54
N PHE A 358 -9.44 -13.36 2.07
CA PHE A 358 -10.10 -12.05 1.98
C PHE A 358 -10.26 -11.36 3.35
N ALA A 359 -10.43 -12.12 4.43
CA ALA A 359 -10.48 -11.58 5.79
C ALA A 359 -9.19 -10.85 6.19
N ASP A 360 -8.03 -11.32 5.72
CA ASP A 360 -6.75 -10.63 5.98
C ASP A 360 -6.72 -9.22 5.38
N GLU A 361 -7.38 -9.00 4.24
CA GLU A 361 -7.48 -7.66 3.65
C GLU A 361 -8.37 -6.72 4.49
N LEU A 362 -9.41 -7.25 5.16
CA LEU A 362 -10.18 -6.48 6.13
C LEU A 362 -9.33 -6.09 7.33
N SER A 363 -8.60 -7.06 7.90
CA SER A 363 -7.71 -6.83 9.03
C SER A 363 -6.58 -5.84 8.72
N ASP A 364 -5.95 -5.97 7.54
CA ASP A 364 -4.92 -5.04 7.07
C ASP A 364 -5.48 -3.61 6.94
N ARG A 365 -6.71 -3.48 6.40
CA ARG A 365 -7.37 -2.19 6.20
C ARG A 365 -7.83 -1.55 7.51
N LEU A 366 -8.30 -2.35 8.48
CA LEU A 366 -8.59 -1.88 9.84
C LEU A 366 -7.34 -1.29 10.51
N LYS A 367 -6.18 -1.92 10.34
CA LYS A 367 -4.92 -1.37 10.85
C LYS A 367 -4.58 -0.03 10.20
N VAL A 368 -4.69 0.07 8.89
CA VAL A 368 -4.27 1.28 8.14
C VAL A 368 -5.23 2.45 8.33
N ILE A 369 -6.55 2.22 8.25
CA ILE A 369 -7.56 3.29 8.22
C ILE A 369 -8.13 3.59 9.62
N ALA A 370 -8.51 2.54 10.35
CA ALA A 370 -9.06 2.69 11.70
C ALA A 370 -7.99 2.70 12.80
N CYS A 371 -6.71 2.57 12.43
CA CYS A 371 -5.57 2.56 13.34
C CYS A 371 -5.65 1.47 14.43
N LEU A 372 -6.33 0.36 14.14
CA LEU A 372 -6.46 -0.78 15.06
C LEU A 372 -5.28 -1.73 14.88
N GLU A 373 -4.39 -1.79 15.86
CA GLU A 373 -3.26 -2.72 15.82
C GLU A 373 -3.70 -4.18 15.86
N LYS A 374 -2.97 -5.04 15.14
CA LYS A 374 -3.27 -6.49 15.11
C LYS A 374 -2.85 -7.20 16.42
N PRO A 375 -3.62 -8.21 16.87
CA PRO A 375 -4.85 -8.74 16.29
C PRO A 375 -6.03 -7.79 16.55
N ASN A 376 -6.78 -7.43 15.49
CA ASN A 376 -7.86 -6.45 15.54
C ASN A 376 -9.23 -7.01 15.17
N MET A 377 -9.27 -8.25 14.68
CA MET A 377 -10.51 -8.96 14.35
C MET A 377 -10.32 -10.47 14.35
N ILE A 378 -11.43 -11.18 14.54
CA ILE A 378 -11.59 -12.61 14.24
C ILE A 378 -12.90 -12.84 13.48
N HIS A 379 -13.05 -13.97 12.81
CA HIS A 379 -14.21 -14.22 11.96
C HIS A 379 -14.66 -15.68 11.93
N SER A 380 -15.91 -15.91 11.55
CA SER A 380 -16.57 -17.23 11.56
C SER A 380 -15.98 -18.26 10.58
N GLU A 381 -15.10 -17.83 9.68
CA GLU A 381 -14.45 -18.65 8.66
C GLU A 381 -12.93 -18.67 8.86
N SER A 382 -12.46 -18.51 10.10
CA SER A 382 -11.03 -18.51 10.40
C SER A 382 -10.40 -19.86 10.09
N LEU A 383 -9.21 -19.80 9.52
CA LEU A 383 -8.35 -20.98 9.35
C LEU A 383 -7.71 -21.42 10.69
N LEU A 384 -7.69 -20.52 11.68
CA LEU A 384 -7.31 -20.79 13.06
C LEU A 384 -8.61 -20.83 13.90
N GLN A 385 -8.78 -21.81 14.76
CA GLN A 385 -9.98 -21.92 15.58
C GLN A 385 -9.85 -21.05 16.85
N GLU A 386 -9.99 -19.72 16.69
CA GLU A 386 -9.92 -18.77 17.82
C GLU A 386 -11.14 -18.89 18.74
N LEU A 387 -12.32 -19.15 18.17
CA LEU A 387 -13.55 -19.43 18.91
C LEU A 387 -14.11 -20.79 18.51
N SER A 388 -14.77 -21.46 19.46
CA SER A 388 -15.47 -22.73 19.24
C SER A 388 -16.71 -22.54 18.35
N CYS A 389 -17.17 -23.63 17.73
CA CYS A 389 -18.44 -23.64 16.99
C CYS A 389 -19.64 -23.22 17.83
N ASN A 390 -19.62 -23.49 19.14
CA ASN A 390 -20.72 -23.13 20.03
C ASN A 390 -20.72 -21.64 20.33
N GLU A 391 -19.57 -20.99 20.49
CA GLU A 391 -19.45 -19.55 20.63
C GLU A 391 -19.97 -18.85 19.37
N TRP A 392 -19.56 -19.27 18.17
CA TRP A 392 -20.08 -18.72 16.91
C TRP A 392 -21.60 -18.94 16.74
N LYS A 393 -22.15 -20.06 17.18
CA LYS A 393 -23.60 -20.29 17.19
C LYS A 393 -24.35 -19.33 18.12
N HIS A 394 -23.78 -19.04 19.29
CA HIS A 394 -24.35 -18.08 20.23
C HIS A 394 -24.34 -16.66 19.59
N LEU A 395 -23.21 -16.23 19.07
CA LEU A 395 -23.07 -14.94 18.38
C LEU A 395 -24.01 -14.81 17.17
N SER A 396 -24.19 -15.88 16.40
CA SER A 396 -25.12 -15.92 15.28
C SER A 396 -26.56 -15.63 15.69
N LYS A 397 -26.99 -16.17 16.85
CA LYS A 397 -28.33 -15.87 17.39
C LYS A 397 -28.47 -14.42 17.87
N ALA A 398 -27.42 -13.87 18.50
CA ALA A 398 -27.44 -12.49 19.00
C ALA A 398 -27.65 -11.45 17.91
N ILE A 399 -27.26 -11.73 16.66
CA ILE A 399 -27.41 -10.81 15.52
C ILE A 399 -28.39 -11.31 14.44
N ASN A 400 -29.16 -12.35 14.74
CA ASN A 400 -30.08 -12.98 13.78
C ASN A 400 -29.40 -13.28 12.42
N SER A 401 -28.28 -13.98 12.46
CA SER A 401 -27.52 -14.34 11.26
C SER A 401 -28.15 -15.53 10.54
N GLY A 402 -28.30 -15.40 9.21
CA GLY A 402 -28.73 -16.50 8.33
C GLY A 402 -27.59 -17.50 8.02
N THR A 403 -27.95 -18.54 7.27
CA THR A 403 -26.99 -19.58 6.84
C THR A 403 -25.97 -19.09 5.83
N ASP A 404 -26.31 -18.04 5.07
CA ASP A 404 -25.49 -17.48 4.01
C ASP A 404 -24.65 -16.26 4.43
N ASP A 405 -24.75 -15.89 5.72
CA ASP A 405 -24.02 -14.75 6.26
C ASP A 405 -22.66 -15.17 6.81
N ALA A 406 -21.70 -14.25 6.81
CA ALA A 406 -20.46 -14.36 7.54
C ALA A 406 -20.46 -13.39 8.73
N LEU A 407 -19.73 -13.78 9.79
CA LEU A 407 -19.63 -13.01 11.03
C LEU A 407 -18.18 -12.68 11.33
N LEU A 408 -17.98 -11.50 11.92
CA LEU A 408 -16.70 -11.12 12.49
C LEU A 408 -16.87 -10.35 13.80
N LEU A 409 -15.87 -10.43 14.66
CA LEU A 409 -15.72 -9.62 15.87
C LEU A 409 -14.57 -8.65 15.67
N ILE A 410 -14.78 -7.39 16.03
CA ILE A 410 -13.74 -6.36 16.10
C ILE A 410 -13.70 -5.72 17.47
N TRP A 411 -12.56 -5.22 17.88
CA TRP A 411 -12.38 -4.54 19.16
C TRP A 411 -11.31 -3.47 19.07
N GLY A 412 -11.39 -2.49 19.94
CA GLY A 412 -10.44 -1.38 19.99
C GLY A 412 -11.00 -0.17 20.75
N PRO A 413 -10.33 0.98 20.73
CA PRO A 413 -10.82 2.20 21.36
C PRO A 413 -12.21 2.60 20.84
N GLU A 414 -13.10 3.04 21.74
CA GLU A 414 -14.48 3.46 21.41
C GLU A 414 -14.52 4.49 20.27
N ALA A 415 -13.56 5.43 20.28
CA ALA A 415 -13.48 6.51 19.29
C ALA A 415 -13.17 6.02 17.86
N ASP A 416 -12.63 4.80 17.70
CA ASP A 416 -12.21 4.24 16.41
C ASP A 416 -13.23 3.27 15.83
N MET A 417 -14.19 2.81 16.64
CA MET A 417 -15.18 1.84 16.21
C MET A 417 -16.07 2.31 15.04
N PRO A 418 -16.53 3.58 14.97
CA PRO A 418 -17.27 4.06 13.80
C PRO A 418 -16.45 3.97 12.51
N THR A 419 -15.17 4.38 12.55
CA THR A 419 -14.25 4.27 11.40
C THR A 419 -13.97 2.82 11.03
N ALA A 420 -13.87 1.93 12.01
CA ALA A 420 -13.68 0.49 11.78
C ALA A 420 -14.88 -0.14 11.06
N LEU A 421 -16.11 0.16 11.49
CA LEU A 421 -17.33 -0.32 10.82
C LEU A 421 -17.44 0.19 9.39
N GLU A 422 -17.19 1.49 9.19
CA GLU A 422 -17.16 2.10 7.85
C GLU A 422 -16.11 1.42 6.96
N THR A 423 -14.92 1.16 7.49
CA THR A 423 -13.82 0.50 6.77
C THR A 423 -14.19 -0.91 6.31
N ILE A 424 -14.86 -1.69 7.19
CA ILE A 424 -15.34 -3.04 6.84
C ILE A 424 -16.40 -2.96 5.74
N GLU A 425 -17.39 -2.08 5.91
CA GLU A 425 -18.46 -1.92 4.92
C GLU A 425 -17.91 -1.51 3.56
N GLU A 426 -17.04 -0.50 3.52
CA GLU A 426 -16.37 -0.04 2.32
C GLU A 426 -15.60 -1.18 1.61
N ARG A 427 -14.75 -1.92 2.36
CA ARG A 427 -13.98 -3.02 1.76
C ARG A 427 -14.86 -4.14 1.24
N CYS A 428 -15.93 -4.49 1.95
CA CYS A 428 -16.88 -5.50 1.49
C CYS A 428 -17.65 -5.01 0.24
N ARG A 429 -18.04 -3.74 0.18
CA ARG A 429 -18.66 -3.16 -1.02
C ARG A 429 -17.71 -3.13 -2.22
N MET A 430 -16.42 -2.87 -1.99
CA MET A 430 -15.40 -2.96 -3.03
C MET A 430 -15.26 -4.37 -3.60
N ALA A 431 -15.56 -5.43 -2.83
CA ALA A 431 -15.54 -6.80 -3.33
C ALA A 431 -16.53 -7.03 -4.49
N PHE A 432 -17.62 -6.27 -4.57
CA PHE A 432 -18.55 -6.31 -5.72
C PHE A 432 -18.00 -5.65 -7.00
N VAL A 433 -16.91 -4.89 -6.88
CA VAL A 433 -16.25 -4.26 -8.03
C VAL A 433 -15.01 -5.05 -8.45
N GLY A 434 -14.44 -5.86 -7.56
CA GLY A 434 -13.25 -6.68 -7.76
C GLY A 434 -12.05 -6.16 -6.99
N CYS A 435 -10.98 -5.76 -7.70
CA CYS A 435 -9.78 -5.24 -7.07
C CYS A 435 -10.02 -3.86 -6.47
N CYS A 436 -9.38 -3.57 -5.34
CA CYS A 436 -9.30 -2.22 -4.81
C CYS A 436 -8.63 -1.29 -5.82
N LYS A 437 -9.20 -0.11 -5.97
CA LYS A 437 -8.50 1.02 -6.60
C LYS A 437 -7.56 1.64 -5.58
#